data_f4eb61d7fc310b5f1797bdb3785e55ef
#
_entry.id   f4eb61d7fc310b5f1797bdb3785e55ef
#
_cell.length_a   1.000
_cell.length_b   1.000
_cell.length_c   1.000
_cell.angle_alpha   90.00
_cell.angle_beta   90.00
_cell.angle_gamma   90.00
#
_symmetry.space_group_name_H-M   'P 1'
#
loop_
_entity.id
_entity.type
_entity.pdbx_description
1 polymer ?
#
loop_
_entity_poly.entity_id
_entity_poly.type
_entity_poly.pdbx_seq_one_letter_code
_entity_poly.pdbx_strand_id
1 'polypeptide(L)'
;MVVGILKGYMYFIIAVMLLYTLRHFTFTVIRLLGRQRLYYGDIVTSRMKTISVLIPMHNEELVLRNALDALLECDYDRSLMEIIPINDHSTDRTGDMLEEYRAKYDFIRPLHRYTGRRGKPSGLNDAMKLARGEIIVVFDADYRPARNLLKQISLGFEDPHVGAVMGRVIPYNTNKNMLTRLITLERSGGYQVDQQARYNLGAVPQYGGTVGGFRKDYLLETGGFRE
;
A
#
# COMPACT_ATOMS: atom_id res chain seq x y z
N MET A 1 -47.92 16.21 -8.08
CA MET A 1 -46.54 16.60 -8.42
C MET A 1 -45.52 15.97 -7.48
N VAL A 2 -45.55 16.16 -6.19
CA VAL A 2 -44.58 15.60 -5.20
C VAL A 2 -44.48 14.07 -5.27
N VAL A 3 -45.60 13.33 -5.33
CA VAL A 3 -45.64 11.86 -5.40
C VAL A 3 -44.94 11.35 -6.69
N GLY A 4 -45.08 12.05 -7.81
CA GLY A 4 -44.38 11.70 -9.04
C GLY A 4 -42.85 11.87 -8.94
N ILE A 5 -42.40 12.94 -8.31
CA ILE A 5 -40.97 13.18 -8.05
C ILE A 5 -40.40 12.09 -7.14
N LEU A 6 -41.10 11.74 -6.03
CA LEU A 6 -40.67 10.71 -5.12
C LEU A 6 -40.58 9.33 -5.80
N LYS A 7 -41.55 8.97 -6.64
CA LYS A 7 -41.51 7.72 -7.44
C LYS A 7 -40.31 7.72 -8.41
N GLY A 8 -40.10 8.84 -9.12
CA GLY A 8 -38.96 8.96 -10.01
C GLY A 8 -37.61 8.78 -9.29
N TYR A 9 -37.46 9.42 -8.12
CA TYR A 9 -36.28 9.26 -7.28
C TYR A 9 -36.09 7.83 -6.79
N MET A 10 -37.17 7.18 -6.36
CA MET A 10 -37.13 5.76 -5.94
C MET A 10 -36.69 4.83 -7.08
N TYR A 11 -37.23 5.01 -8.30
CA TYR A 11 -36.82 4.21 -9.45
C TYR A 11 -35.35 4.46 -9.83
N PHE A 12 -34.88 5.69 -9.72
CA PHE A 12 -33.47 6.02 -9.93
C PHE A 12 -32.57 5.28 -8.94
N ILE A 13 -32.89 5.29 -7.63
CA ILE A 13 -32.14 4.55 -6.63
C ILE A 13 -32.13 3.04 -6.92
N ILE A 14 -33.29 2.48 -7.26
CA ILE A 14 -33.40 1.06 -7.60
C ILE A 14 -32.51 0.71 -8.81
N ALA A 15 -32.52 1.54 -9.84
CA ALA A 15 -31.69 1.32 -11.03
C ALA A 15 -30.19 1.37 -10.68
N VAL A 16 -29.76 2.35 -9.88
CA VAL A 16 -28.36 2.44 -9.40
C VAL A 16 -27.97 1.22 -8.59
N MET A 17 -28.82 0.76 -7.67
CA MET A 17 -28.58 -0.44 -6.86
C MET A 17 -28.49 -1.71 -7.73
N LEU A 18 -29.36 -1.84 -8.73
CA LEU A 18 -29.31 -2.96 -9.67
C LEU A 18 -28.02 -2.97 -10.47
N LEU A 19 -27.58 -1.82 -11.01
CA LEU A 19 -26.31 -1.71 -11.72
C LEU A 19 -25.12 -2.04 -10.83
N TYR A 20 -25.13 -1.56 -9.58
CA TYR A 20 -24.09 -1.88 -8.61
C TYR A 20 -24.03 -3.37 -8.28
N THR A 21 -25.20 -4.00 -8.07
CA THR A 21 -25.31 -5.43 -7.81
C THR A 21 -24.82 -6.25 -9.00
N LEU A 22 -25.22 -5.88 -10.22
CA LEU A 22 -24.78 -6.55 -11.45
C LEU A 22 -23.27 -6.46 -11.62
N ARG A 23 -22.69 -5.26 -11.37
CA ARG A 23 -21.24 -5.07 -11.37
C ARG A 23 -20.55 -6.02 -10.36
N HIS A 24 -21.02 -6.08 -9.11
CA HIS A 24 -20.45 -6.95 -8.08
C HIS A 24 -20.54 -8.43 -8.47
N PHE A 25 -21.69 -8.87 -8.99
CA PHE A 25 -21.86 -10.23 -9.48
C PHE A 25 -20.88 -10.55 -10.62
N THR A 26 -20.76 -9.65 -11.60
CA THR A 26 -19.84 -9.80 -12.72
C THR A 26 -18.38 -9.89 -12.23
N PHE A 27 -17.95 -9.04 -11.30
CA PHE A 27 -16.61 -9.07 -10.74
C PHE A 27 -16.35 -10.36 -9.95
N THR A 28 -17.35 -10.87 -9.22
CA THR A 28 -17.24 -12.15 -8.52
C THR A 28 -17.04 -13.31 -9.50
N VAL A 29 -17.80 -13.34 -10.60
CA VAL A 29 -17.65 -14.36 -11.64
C VAL A 29 -16.27 -14.27 -12.32
N ILE A 30 -15.82 -13.07 -12.68
CA ILE A 30 -14.49 -12.83 -13.25
C ILE A 30 -13.39 -13.29 -12.27
N ARG A 31 -13.56 -13.05 -10.97
CA ARG A 31 -12.62 -13.51 -9.94
C ARG A 31 -12.58 -15.04 -9.84
N LEU A 32 -13.74 -15.70 -9.90
CA LEU A 32 -13.84 -17.16 -9.80
C LEU A 32 -13.31 -17.89 -11.04
N LEU A 33 -13.55 -17.32 -12.23
CA LEU A 33 -13.11 -17.90 -13.49
C LEU A 33 -11.73 -17.43 -13.94
N GLY A 34 -11.24 -16.32 -13.37
CA GLY A 34 -9.95 -15.75 -13.70
C GLY A 34 -8.80 -16.58 -13.17
N ARG A 35 -7.80 -16.82 -14.01
CA ARG A 35 -6.58 -17.52 -13.62
C ARG A 35 -5.59 -16.50 -12.98
N GLN A 36 -4.96 -16.94 -11.90
CA GLN A 36 -3.83 -16.21 -11.32
C GLN A 36 -2.63 -16.33 -12.26
N ARG A 37 -2.08 -15.20 -12.74
CA ARG A 37 -0.99 -15.20 -13.75
C ARG A 37 0.41 -15.31 -13.14
N LEU A 38 0.55 -15.24 -11.81
CA LEU A 38 1.84 -15.40 -11.14
C LEU A 38 2.14 -16.89 -10.95
N TYR A 39 3.12 -17.37 -11.68
CA TYR A 39 3.72 -18.69 -11.49
C TYR A 39 4.78 -18.59 -10.39
N TYR A 40 4.51 -19.17 -9.23
CA TYR A 40 5.47 -19.21 -8.12
C TYR A 40 6.68 -20.12 -8.40
N GLY A 41 6.62 -20.99 -9.43
CA GLY A 41 7.71 -21.86 -9.83
C GLY A 41 8.94 -21.15 -10.39
N ASP A 42 8.76 -19.97 -10.99
CA ASP A 42 9.85 -19.19 -11.59
C ASP A 42 10.60 -18.34 -10.54
N ILE A 43 10.12 -18.34 -9.31
CA ILE A 43 10.58 -17.48 -8.20
C ILE A 43 11.91 -17.94 -7.60
N VAL A 44 12.28 -19.21 -7.77
CA VAL A 44 13.46 -19.80 -7.13
C VAL A 44 14.77 -19.26 -7.71
N THR A 45 14.75 -18.67 -8.90
CA THR A 45 15.93 -18.19 -9.62
C THR A 45 16.01 -16.66 -9.73
N SER A 46 15.01 -15.91 -9.23
CA SER A 46 14.96 -14.48 -9.41
C SER A 46 15.94 -13.74 -8.50
N ARG A 47 16.67 -12.77 -9.05
CA ARG A 47 17.51 -11.85 -8.28
C ARG A 47 16.62 -10.86 -7.53
N MET A 48 16.68 -10.88 -6.19
CA MET A 48 15.98 -9.88 -5.36
C MET A 48 16.40 -8.47 -5.75
N LYS A 49 15.41 -7.57 -5.90
CA LYS A 49 15.63 -6.17 -6.24
C LYS A 49 16.07 -5.37 -5.03
N THR A 50 16.78 -4.28 -5.24
CA THR A 50 17.03 -3.33 -4.15
C THR A 50 15.78 -2.53 -3.84
N ILE A 51 15.45 -2.38 -2.55
CA ILE A 51 14.20 -1.75 -2.07
C ILE A 51 14.50 -0.58 -1.15
N SER A 52 13.84 0.56 -1.38
CA SER A 52 13.74 1.65 -0.43
C SER A 52 12.32 1.71 0.13
N VAL A 53 12.18 1.45 1.44
CA VAL A 53 10.89 1.52 2.15
C VAL A 53 10.69 2.93 2.68
N LEU A 54 9.67 3.63 2.20
CA LEU A 54 9.30 4.99 2.61
C LEU A 54 8.10 4.95 3.55
N ILE A 55 8.23 5.58 4.73
CA ILE A 55 7.19 5.58 5.77
C ILE A 55 6.94 7.01 6.23
N PRO A 56 5.94 7.72 5.67
CA PRO A 56 5.57 9.04 6.14
C PRO A 56 4.96 8.97 7.54
N MET A 57 5.43 9.84 8.42
CA MET A 57 5.07 9.89 9.84
C MET A 57 4.82 11.33 10.27
N HIS A 58 3.74 11.56 11.01
CA HIS A 58 3.45 12.83 11.68
C HIS A 58 2.79 12.55 13.03
N ASN A 59 3.53 12.74 14.13
CA ASN A 59 3.08 12.43 15.49
C ASN A 59 2.66 10.97 15.66
N GLU A 60 3.58 10.05 15.34
CA GLU A 60 3.32 8.61 15.33
C GLU A 60 4.07 7.86 16.46
N GLU A 61 4.41 8.56 17.57
CA GLU A 61 5.16 7.96 18.70
C GLU A 61 4.53 6.69 19.27
N LEU A 62 3.19 6.54 19.17
CA LEU A 62 2.47 5.39 19.71
C LEU A 62 2.56 4.12 18.85
N VAL A 63 2.81 4.27 17.53
CA VAL A 63 2.70 3.16 16.59
C VAL A 63 3.97 2.86 15.80
N LEU A 64 4.90 3.83 15.68
CA LEU A 64 6.08 3.70 14.82
C LEU A 64 6.96 2.48 15.17
N ARG A 65 7.08 2.12 16.47
CA ARG A 65 7.85 0.93 16.88
C ARG A 65 7.28 -0.33 16.25
N ASN A 66 5.95 -0.48 16.26
CA ASN A 66 5.30 -1.66 15.68
C ASN A 66 5.58 -1.81 14.19
N ALA A 67 5.61 -0.70 13.44
CA ALA A 67 5.91 -0.70 12.01
C ALA A 67 7.38 -1.02 11.73
N LEU A 68 8.30 -0.35 12.42
CA LEU A 68 9.75 -0.55 12.23
C LEU A 68 10.19 -1.94 12.68
N ASP A 69 9.74 -2.43 13.84
CA ASP A 69 10.08 -3.76 14.33
C ASP A 69 9.55 -4.85 13.37
N ALA A 70 8.33 -4.69 12.83
CA ALA A 70 7.82 -5.62 11.83
C ALA A 70 8.63 -5.60 10.53
N LEU A 71 9.17 -4.45 10.11
CA LEU A 71 10.09 -4.37 8.97
C LEU A 71 11.44 -5.02 9.26
N LEU A 72 11.94 -4.90 10.49
CA LEU A 72 13.14 -5.60 10.93
C LEU A 72 12.98 -7.12 10.97
N GLU A 73 11.75 -7.61 11.12
CA GLU A 73 11.41 -9.04 11.05
C GLU A 73 11.18 -9.57 9.62
N CYS A 74 11.15 -8.69 8.61
CA CYS A 74 10.94 -9.12 7.23
C CYS A 74 12.07 -10.02 6.75
N ASP A 75 11.68 -11.10 6.04
CA ASP A 75 12.60 -12.03 5.35
C ASP A 75 13.09 -11.40 4.04
N TYR A 76 13.99 -10.42 4.18
CA TYR A 76 14.63 -9.71 3.08
C TYR A 76 16.10 -9.43 3.41
N ASP A 77 16.98 -9.54 2.43
CA ASP A 77 18.40 -9.25 2.61
C ASP A 77 18.59 -7.77 2.96
N ARG A 78 19.20 -7.50 4.11
CA ARG A 78 19.42 -6.15 4.62
C ARG A 78 20.37 -5.33 3.76
N SER A 79 21.25 -5.98 3.01
CA SER A 79 22.13 -5.33 2.04
C SER A 79 21.37 -4.81 0.80
N LEU A 80 20.16 -5.34 0.56
CA LEU A 80 19.28 -4.97 -0.54
C LEU A 80 18.11 -4.08 -0.10
N MET A 81 18.06 -3.69 1.18
CA MET A 81 16.96 -2.93 1.74
C MET A 81 17.47 -1.69 2.49
N GLU A 82 16.82 -0.57 2.29
CA GLU A 82 16.91 0.58 3.19
C GLU A 82 15.51 1.01 3.64
N ILE A 83 15.41 1.57 4.84
CA ILE A 83 14.18 2.12 5.39
C ILE A 83 14.39 3.61 5.58
N ILE A 84 13.51 4.43 5.01
CA ILE A 84 13.51 5.87 5.12
C ILE A 84 12.21 6.32 5.80
N PRO A 85 12.16 6.32 7.15
CA PRO A 85 11.06 6.94 7.87
C PRO A 85 11.12 8.45 7.64
N ILE A 86 9.97 9.06 7.35
CA ILE A 86 9.87 10.47 7.00
C ILE A 86 9.15 11.17 8.15
N ASN A 87 9.90 11.84 9.01
CA ASN A 87 9.35 12.65 10.09
C ASN A 87 8.89 14.00 9.53
N ASP A 88 7.61 14.11 9.21
CA ASP A 88 7.03 15.30 8.59
C ASP A 88 6.45 16.26 9.63
N HIS A 89 7.28 17.15 10.19
CA HIS A 89 6.88 18.20 11.15
C HIS A 89 6.24 17.62 12.44
N SER A 90 6.69 16.48 12.94
CA SER A 90 6.23 15.98 14.24
C SER A 90 6.68 16.87 15.39
N THR A 91 5.82 16.93 16.41
CA THR A 91 6.01 17.71 17.65
C THR A 91 6.10 16.84 18.89
N ASP A 92 5.84 15.53 18.73
CA ASP A 92 5.96 14.49 19.74
C ASP A 92 7.36 13.82 19.70
N ARG A 93 7.50 12.67 20.36
CA ARG A 93 8.76 11.92 20.43
C ARG A 93 9.09 11.13 19.16
N THR A 94 8.31 11.26 18.07
CA THR A 94 8.56 10.53 16.80
C THR A 94 10.00 10.74 16.32
N GLY A 95 10.50 11.98 16.31
CA GLY A 95 11.86 12.28 15.84
C GLY A 95 12.95 11.59 16.68
N ASP A 96 12.86 11.69 18.01
CA ASP A 96 13.83 11.09 18.94
C ASP A 96 13.86 9.57 18.78
N MET A 97 12.69 8.95 18.70
CA MET A 97 12.57 7.50 18.52
C MET A 97 13.17 7.03 17.19
N LEU A 98 13.06 7.80 16.12
CA LEU A 98 13.67 7.48 14.84
C LEU A 98 15.21 7.53 14.90
N GLU A 99 15.78 8.46 15.65
CA GLU A 99 17.22 8.51 15.87
C GLU A 99 17.72 7.33 16.74
N GLU A 100 16.93 6.82 17.69
CA GLU A 100 17.22 5.57 18.40
C GLU A 100 17.36 4.37 17.45
N TYR A 101 16.49 4.28 16.42
CA TYR A 101 16.59 3.22 15.39
C TYR A 101 17.79 3.43 14.47
N ARG A 102 18.04 4.66 14.03
CA ARG A 102 19.22 5.00 13.20
C ARG A 102 20.52 4.62 13.88
N ALA A 103 20.63 4.85 15.19
CA ALA A 103 21.83 4.51 15.94
C ALA A 103 22.09 2.99 16.04
N LYS A 104 21.05 2.16 15.86
CA LYS A 104 21.12 0.70 15.96
C LYS A 104 21.25 0.00 14.61
N TYR A 105 20.73 0.63 13.55
CA TYR A 105 20.58 0.01 12.22
C TYR A 105 21.01 1.00 11.12
N ASP A 106 22.12 0.73 10.46
CA ASP A 106 22.75 1.57 9.44
C ASP A 106 21.91 1.71 8.15
N PHE A 107 21.03 0.73 7.87
CA PHE A 107 20.09 0.75 6.76
C PHE A 107 18.78 1.51 7.07
N ILE A 108 18.60 2.02 8.31
CA ILE A 108 17.50 2.94 8.67
C ILE A 108 18.02 4.37 8.61
N ARG A 109 17.47 5.16 7.71
CA ARG A 109 17.93 6.52 7.39
C ARG A 109 16.77 7.52 7.50
N PRO A 110 16.44 8.02 8.70
CA PRO A 110 15.35 8.97 8.88
C PRO A 110 15.54 10.24 8.08
N LEU A 111 14.46 10.72 7.45
CA LEU A 111 14.36 12.03 6.85
C LEU A 111 13.54 12.94 7.75
N HIS A 112 14.17 13.92 8.41
CA HIS A 112 13.47 14.91 9.21
C HIS A 112 13.14 16.14 8.37
N ARG A 113 11.85 16.49 8.32
CA ARG A 113 11.31 17.64 7.60
C ARG A 113 10.68 18.61 8.61
N TYR A 114 11.34 19.69 8.89
CA TYR A 114 10.86 20.73 9.80
C TYR A 114 10.39 21.98 9.05
N THR A 115 10.72 22.08 7.76
CA THR A 115 10.37 23.18 6.85
C THR A 115 9.80 22.63 5.54
N GLY A 116 9.17 23.50 4.75
CA GLY A 116 8.59 23.16 3.48
C GLY A 116 7.12 22.73 3.60
N ARG A 117 6.54 22.28 2.47
CA ARG A 117 5.15 21.91 2.41
C ARG A 117 4.91 20.61 3.18
N ARG A 118 3.91 20.63 4.07
CA ARG A 118 3.47 19.44 4.82
C ARG A 118 2.65 18.50 3.93
N GLY A 119 2.63 17.24 4.31
CA GLY A 119 1.75 16.24 3.74
C GLY A 119 2.49 15.07 3.10
N LYS A 120 1.80 13.93 3.09
CA LYS A 120 2.33 12.65 2.66
C LYS A 120 2.98 12.69 1.27
N PRO A 121 2.35 13.25 0.20
CA PRO A 121 2.97 13.28 -1.12
C PRO A 121 4.27 14.06 -1.14
N SER A 122 4.30 15.24 -0.51
CA SER A 122 5.50 16.09 -0.46
C SER A 122 6.65 15.38 0.27
N GLY A 123 6.37 14.75 1.42
CA GLY A 123 7.36 13.96 2.16
C GLY A 123 7.89 12.78 1.35
N LEU A 124 7.01 12.05 0.66
CA LEU A 124 7.40 10.94 -0.20
C LEU A 124 8.28 11.39 -1.36
N ASN A 125 7.97 12.52 -2.00
CA ASN A 125 8.78 13.08 -3.09
C ASN A 125 10.18 13.47 -2.62
N ASP A 126 10.32 14.04 -1.42
CA ASP A 126 11.62 14.36 -0.87
C ASP A 126 12.43 13.11 -0.51
N ALA A 127 11.79 12.12 0.11
CA ALA A 127 12.43 10.84 0.44
C ALA A 127 12.85 10.06 -0.81
N MET A 128 12.03 10.08 -1.87
CA MET A 128 12.33 9.41 -3.14
C MET A 128 13.64 9.91 -3.79
N LYS A 129 13.97 11.19 -3.62
CA LYS A 129 15.25 11.77 -4.12
C LYS A 129 16.45 11.16 -3.40
N LEU A 130 16.28 10.74 -2.14
CA LEU A 130 17.32 10.14 -1.30
C LEU A 130 17.38 8.62 -1.40
N ALA A 131 16.33 8.01 -1.90
CA ALA A 131 16.17 6.57 -2.02
C ALA A 131 17.18 5.99 -3.02
N ARG A 132 17.81 4.85 -2.69
CA ARG A 132 18.82 4.15 -3.49
C ARG A 132 18.27 2.91 -4.18
N GLY A 133 17.16 2.37 -3.69
CA GLY A 133 16.55 1.16 -4.21
C GLY A 133 15.94 1.34 -5.60
N GLU A 134 15.98 0.27 -6.40
CA GLU A 134 15.29 0.18 -7.69
C GLU A 134 13.77 0.25 -7.52
N ILE A 135 13.29 -0.25 -6.39
CA ILE A 135 11.87 -0.30 -6.04
C ILE A 135 11.62 0.60 -4.83
N ILE A 136 10.67 1.50 -4.96
CA ILE A 136 10.13 2.30 -3.86
C ILE A 136 8.92 1.56 -3.28
N VAL A 137 8.94 1.27 -1.99
CA VAL A 137 7.80 0.68 -1.28
C VAL A 137 7.28 1.67 -0.26
N VAL A 138 5.97 1.93 -0.26
CA VAL A 138 5.33 2.90 0.64
C VAL A 138 4.46 2.18 1.66
N PHE A 139 4.69 2.46 2.95
CA PHE A 139 3.83 2.02 4.05
C PHE A 139 3.34 3.22 4.87
N ASP A 140 2.17 3.09 5.48
CA ASP A 140 1.77 3.99 6.55
C ASP A 140 2.37 3.54 7.89
N ALA A 141 2.56 4.46 8.83
CA ALA A 141 3.22 4.20 10.12
C ALA A 141 2.43 3.24 11.04
N ASP A 142 1.13 3.08 10.81
CA ASP A 142 0.23 2.20 11.56
C ASP A 142 0.11 0.79 10.95
N TYR A 143 0.85 0.48 9.88
CA TYR A 143 0.82 -0.82 9.21
C TYR A 143 1.93 -1.74 9.71
N ARG A 144 1.60 -3.03 9.79
CA ARG A 144 2.55 -4.09 10.14
C ARG A 144 2.74 -5.01 8.94
N PRO A 145 3.86 -4.92 8.20
CA PRO A 145 4.14 -5.81 7.08
C PRO A 145 4.30 -7.26 7.55
N ALA A 146 3.78 -8.20 6.75
CA ALA A 146 4.05 -9.62 6.96
C ALA A 146 5.52 -9.93 6.58
N ARG A 147 6.13 -10.93 7.22
CA ARG A 147 7.54 -11.28 7.04
C ARG A 147 7.98 -11.46 5.58
N ASN A 148 7.12 -12.00 4.73
CA ASN A 148 7.42 -12.27 3.32
C ASN A 148 6.96 -11.16 2.36
N LEU A 149 6.41 -10.05 2.87
CA LEU A 149 5.78 -9.04 2.02
C LEU A 149 6.76 -8.37 1.05
N LEU A 150 7.94 -7.95 1.53
CA LEU A 150 8.95 -7.30 0.67
C LEU A 150 9.43 -8.24 -0.43
N LYS A 151 9.58 -9.54 -0.11
CA LYS A 151 9.92 -10.57 -1.07
C LYS A 151 8.84 -10.73 -2.14
N GLN A 152 7.57 -10.79 -1.74
CA GLN A 152 6.45 -10.86 -2.68
C GLN A 152 6.35 -9.61 -3.57
N ILE A 153 6.59 -8.42 -3.01
CA ILE A 153 6.63 -7.18 -3.80
C ILE A 153 7.78 -7.23 -4.81
N SER A 154 9.00 -7.59 -4.38
CA SER A 154 10.17 -7.72 -5.28
C SER A 154 9.89 -8.64 -6.45
N LEU A 155 9.30 -9.80 -6.18
CA LEU A 155 8.95 -10.81 -7.19
C LEU A 155 7.92 -10.30 -8.21
N GLY A 156 7.00 -9.42 -7.79
CA GLY A 156 6.05 -8.79 -8.70
C GLY A 156 6.71 -7.93 -9.78
N PHE A 157 7.98 -7.54 -9.60
CA PHE A 157 8.76 -6.77 -10.56
C PHE A 157 9.72 -7.60 -11.43
N GLU A 158 9.60 -8.93 -11.42
CA GLU A 158 10.35 -9.78 -12.37
C GLU A 158 9.90 -9.52 -13.81
N ASP A 159 8.62 -9.26 -14.02
CA ASP A 159 8.14 -8.77 -15.31
C ASP A 159 8.56 -7.30 -15.49
N PRO A 160 9.39 -6.97 -16.52
CA PRO A 160 9.86 -5.61 -16.77
C PRO A 160 8.72 -4.63 -17.11
N HIS A 161 7.57 -5.12 -17.55
CA HIS A 161 6.40 -4.31 -17.88
C HIS A 161 5.56 -3.92 -16.66
N VAL A 162 5.84 -4.51 -15.48
CA VAL A 162 5.17 -4.15 -14.24
C VAL A 162 5.79 -2.88 -13.67
N GLY A 163 5.08 -1.77 -13.72
CA GLY A 163 5.49 -0.48 -13.14
C GLY A 163 5.15 -0.33 -11.66
N ALA A 164 4.08 -1.00 -11.20
CA ALA A 164 3.64 -0.95 -9.80
C ALA A 164 3.05 -2.28 -9.33
N VAL A 165 3.23 -2.58 -8.05
CA VAL A 165 2.67 -3.75 -7.36
C VAL A 165 1.93 -3.27 -6.14
N MET A 166 0.69 -3.73 -5.93
CA MET A 166 -0.11 -3.40 -4.77
C MET A 166 -0.23 -4.59 -3.83
N GLY A 167 0.12 -4.39 -2.56
CA GLY A 167 -0.12 -5.34 -1.51
C GLY A 167 -1.57 -5.29 -0.99
N ARG A 168 -1.98 -6.34 -0.29
CA ARG A 168 -3.28 -6.44 0.35
C ARG A 168 -3.21 -6.06 1.82
N VAL A 169 -4.09 -5.18 2.25
CA VAL A 169 -4.25 -4.80 3.66
C VAL A 169 -5.33 -5.65 4.32
N ILE A 170 -4.99 -6.26 5.46
CA ILE A 170 -5.92 -7.04 6.28
C ILE A 170 -5.99 -6.40 7.66
N PRO A 171 -7.18 -6.00 8.15
CA PRO A 171 -7.36 -5.51 9.52
C PRO A 171 -6.95 -6.59 10.53
N TYR A 172 -6.02 -6.26 11.42
CA TYR A 172 -5.53 -7.25 12.39
C TYR A 172 -6.44 -7.38 13.63
N ASN A 173 -7.28 -6.38 13.88
CA ASN A 173 -8.21 -6.32 15.01
C ASN A 173 -9.60 -6.91 14.70
N THR A 174 -9.71 -7.78 13.70
CA THR A 174 -10.96 -8.38 13.19
C THR A 174 -11.87 -8.97 14.27
N ASN A 175 -11.28 -9.59 15.28
CA ASN A 175 -12.03 -10.30 16.32
C ASN A 175 -12.45 -9.41 17.52
N LYS A 176 -12.20 -8.11 17.48
CA LYS A 176 -12.47 -7.21 18.60
C LYS A 176 -13.98 -7.04 18.86
N ASN A 177 -14.79 -6.87 17.82
CA ASN A 177 -16.25 -6.72 17.88
C ASN A 177 -16.91 -6.97 16.51
N MET A 178 -18.24 -6.88 16.46
CA MET A 178 -19.00 -7.06 15.22
C MET A 178 -18.64 -6.04 14.14
N LEU A 179 -18.44 -4.78 14.50
CA LEU A 179 -18.07 -3.71 13.55
C LEU A 179 -16.72 -4.01 12.87
N THR A 180 -15.71 -4.42 13.64
CA THR A 180 -14.40 -4.77 13.07
C THR A 180 -14.47 -5.98 12.14
N ARG A 181 -15.37 -6.94 12.40
CA ARG A 181 -15.63 -8.07 11.49
C ARG A 181 -16.27 -7.62 10.17
N LEU A 182 -17.26 -6.73 10.23
CA LEU A 182 -17.90 -6.18 9.03
C LEU A 182 -16.91 -5.36 8.18
N ILE A 183 -16.09 -4.52 8.81
CA ILE A 183 -15.01 -3.78 8.11
C ILE A 183 -14.03 -4.75 7.46
N THR A 184 -13.68 -5.85 8.12
CA THR A 184 -12.77 -6.85 7.54
C THR A 184 -13.39 -7.54 6.33
N LEU A 185 -14.68 -7.88 6.39
CA LEU A 185 -15.40 -8.48 5.25
C LEU A 185 -15.46 -7.52 4.06
N GLU A 186 -15.80 -6.26 4.30
CA GLU A 186 -15.85 -5.23 3.27
C GLU A 186 -14.46 -5.04 2.60
N ARG A 187 -13.40 -4.87 3.39
CA ARG A 187 -12.04 -4.74 2.86
C ARG A 187 -11.56 -5.98 2.12
N SER A 188 -11.86 -7.17 2.65
CA SER A 188 -11.51 -8.43 1.97
C SER A 188 -12.23 -8.57 0.64
N GLY A 189 -13.50 -8.18 0.56
CA GLY A 189 -14.27 -8.13 -0.70
C GLY A 189 -13.63 -7.16 -1.70
N GLY A 190 -13.28 -5.96 -1.27
CA GLY A 190 -12.60 -4.97 -2.10
C GLY A 190 -11.28 -5.51 -2.71
N TYR A 191 -10.42 -6.09 -1.88
CA TYR A 191 -9.13 -6.61 -2.39
C TYR A 191 -9.27 -7.91 -3.18
N GLN A 192 -10.04 -8.88 -2.69
CA GLN A 192 -10.09 -10.21 -3.30
C GLN A 192 -11.02 -10.29 -4.51
N VAL A 193 -12.05 -9.45 -4.58
CA VAL A 193 -13.01 -9.44 -5.69
C VAL A 193 -12.74 -8.27 -6.62
N ASP A 194 -12.90 -7.03 -6.14
CA ASP A 194 -12.84 -5.85 -7.00
C ASP A 194 -11.45 -5.66 -7.64
N GLN A 195 -10.39 -5.65 -6.83
CA GLN A 195 -9.04 -5.40 -7.34
C GLN A 195 -8.55 -6.56 -8.22
N GLN A 196 -8.84 -7.80 -7.82
CA GLN A 196 -8.47 -8.97 -8.61
C GLN A 196 -9.25 -9.05 -9.93
N ALA A 197 -10.54 -8.71 -9.92
CA ALA A 197 -11.32 -8.66 -11.16
C ALA A 197 -10.81 -7.58 -12.13
N ARG A 198 -10.44 -6.39 -11.61
CA ARG A 198 -9.80 -5.33 -12.42
C ARG A 198 -8.52 -5.84 -13.08
N TYR A 199 -7.64 -6.48 -12.29
CA TYR A 199 -6.42 -7.09 -12.81
C TYR A 199 -6.69 -8.12 -13.91
N ASN A 200 -7.66 -9.02 -13.69
CA ASN A 200 -8.04 -10.07 -14.65
C ASN A 200 -8.62 -9.48 -15.96
N LEU A 201 -9.25 -8.31 -15.89
CA LEU A 201 -9.78 -7.56 -17.05
C LEU A 201 -8.70 -6.71 -17.75
N GLY A 202 -7.46 -6.67 -17.25
CA GLY A 202 -6.43 -5.78 -17.78
C GLY A 202 -6.65 -4.31 -17.40
N ALA A 203 -7.57 -4.02 -16.47
CA ALA A 203 -7.77 -2.69 -15.93
C ALA A 203 -6.78 -2.39 -14.81
N VAL A 204 -6.51 -1.10 -14.58
CA VAL A 204 -5.60 -0.67 -13.51
C VAL A 204 -6.27 -0.88 -12.14
N PRO A 205 -5.65 -1.66 -11.22
CA PRO A 205 -6.11 -1.73 -9.84
C PRO A 205 -6.03 -0.38 -9.14
N GLN A 206 -6.93 -0.14 -8.20
CA GLN A 206 -6.95 1.12 -7.45
C GLN A 206 -5.91 1.06 -6.32
N TYR A 207 -4.95 1.99 -6.32
CA TYR A 207 -4.02 2.15 -5.22
C TYR A 207 -4.66 2.90 -4.06
N GLY A 208 -4.64 2.29 -2.88
CA GLY A 208 -5.25 2.84 -1.65
C GLY A 208 -4.35 3.77 -0.84
N GLY A 209 -3.21 4.19 -1.38
CA GLY A 209 -2.27 5.10 -0.70
C GLY A 209 -1.24 4.43 0.19
N THR A 210 -1.30 3.11 0.39
CA THR A 210 -0.37 2.34 1.23
C THR A 210 -0.13 0.94 0.69
N VAL A 211 0.94 0.28 1.16
CA VAL A 211 1.36 -1.06 0.75
C VAL A 211 1.49 -1.16 -0.78
N GLY A 212 2.16 -0.18 -1.38
CA GLY A 212 2.47 -0.15 -2.82
C GLY A 212 3.96 -0.20 -3.07
N GLY A 213 4.38 -1.01 -4.04
CA GLY A 213 5.70 -0.99 -4.62
C GLY A 213 5.67 -0.33 -6.00
N PHE A 214 6.69 0.44 -6.34
CA PHE A 214 6.79 1.19 -7.59
C PHE A 214 8.21 1.09 -8.15
N ARG A 215 8.38 0.95 -9.45
CA ARG A 215 9.69 1.18 -10.06
C ARG A 215 10.06 2.64 -9.90
N LYS A 216 11.23 2.90 -9.34
CA LYS A 216 11.68 4.25 -9.04
C LYS A 216 11.82 5.10 -10.30
N ASP A 217 12.37 4.56 -11.38
CA ASP A 217 12.53 5.21 -12.67
C ASP A 217 11.17 5.67 -13.23
N TYR A 218 10.19 4.79 -13.30
CA TYR A 218 8.84 5.13 -13.78
C TYR A 218 8.14 6.16 -12.88
N LEU A 219 8.34 6.06 -11.55
CA LEU A 219 7.77 7.03 -10.63
C LEU A 219 8.39 8.43 -10.84
N LEU A 220 9.69 8.51 -11.12
CA LEU A 220 10.38 9.76 -11.45
C LEU A 220 9.91 10.34 -12.80
N GLU A 221 9.79 9.51 -13.83
CA GLU A 221 9.30 9.91 -15.15
C GLU A 221 7.87 10.47 -15.11
N THR A 222 7.01 9.94 -14.24
CA THR A 222 5.62 10.40 -14.06
C THR A 222 5.50 11.63 -13.16
N GLY A 223 6.60 12.17 -12.64
CA GLY A 223 6.64 13.37 -11.80
C GLY A 223 6.43 13.10 -10.31
N GLY A 224 6.53 11.84 -9.87
CA GLY A 224 6.42 11.44 -8.47
C GLY A 224 4.99 11.34 -7.94
N PHE A 225 4.85 11.52 -6.63
CA PHE A 225 3.52 11.51 -5.97
C PHE A 225 2.85 12.88 -6.14
N ARG A 226 1.60 12.89 -6.61
CA ARG A 226 0.84 14.14 -6.80
C ARG A 226 0.50 14.78 -5.47
N GLU A 227 0.78 16.07 -5.36
CA GLU A 227 0.50 16.92 -4.21
C GLU A 227 -0.91 17.54 -4.23
#